data_2bf58c65fdbbac21dc369e7db69e951a
#
_entry.id   2bf58c65fdbbac21dc369e7db69e951a
#
_cell.length_a   1.000
_cell.length_b   1.000
_cell.length_c   1.000
_cell.angle_alpha   90.00
_cell.angle_beta   90.00
_cell.angle_gamma   90.00
#
_symmetry.space_group_name_H-M   'P 1'
#
loop_
_entity.id
_entity.type
_entity.pdbx_description
1 polymer ?
#
loop_
_entity_poly.entity_id
_entity_poly.type
_entity_poly.pdbx_seq_one_letter_code
_entity_poly.pdbx_strand_id
1 'polypeptide(L)'
;MKNILIVSGHTDLHGDSCVNRIIMKDMGELLPDAVLDDLSALYPNYRIDVAAEQAKLVTADVIVLQFPIFWYSMPSLLAKWMEDVFVRGFSHGSTGKALAGKKLILSFTTGAPENAYGANFPLEMLTGRFRQTAGLTGMIYEGYVYTGGVSYADRTDPALAAAMQEAAHVHAKRLAEKIAAV
;
A
#
# COMPACT_ATOMS: atom_id res chain seq x y z
N MET A 1 -16.15 14.92 -4.93
CA MET A 1 -14.75 14.48 -5.01
C MET A 1 -14.64 13.21 -4.19
N LYS A 2 -13.84 12.21 -4.58
CA LYS A 2 -13.67 10.99 -3.78
C LYS A 2 -12.70 11.23 -2.64
N ASN A 3 -12.99 10.72 -1.46
CA ASN A 3 -12.07 10.73 -0.34
C ASN A 3 -11.06 9.60 -0.48
N ILE A 4 -9.79 9.93 -0.58
CA ILE A 4 -8.71 8.97 -0.83
C ILE A 4 -7.87 8.85 0.43
N LEU A 5 -7.63 7.61 0.88
CA LEU A 5 -6.71 7.27 1.95
C LEU A 5 -5.58 6.41 1.39
N ILE A 6 -4.35 6.87 1.52
CA ILE A 6 -3.15 6.12 1.11
C ILE A 6 -2.36 5.77 2.37
N VAL A 7 -2.35 4.48 2.70
CA VAL A 7 -1.67 3.94 3.89
C VAL A 7 -0.30 3.39 3.47
N SER A 8 0.76 4.02 3.94
CA SER A 8 2.12 3.52 3.76
C SER A 8 2.47 2.49 4.84
N GLY A 9 2.67 1.26 4.41
CA GLY A 9 3.03 0.14 5.28
C GLY A 9 4.53 -0.12 5.39
N HIS A 10 5.41 0.78 4.91
CA HIS A 10 6.85 0.64 5.08
C HIS A 10 7.23 0.73 6.56
N THR A 11 8.11 -0.12 7.04
CA THR A 11 8.51 -0.13 8.46
C THR A 11 9.44 1.01 8.87
N ASP A 12 10.14 1.61 7.89
CA ASP A 12 11.00 2.78 8.06
C ASP A 12 11.03 3.57 6.74
N LEU A 13 9.97 4.36 6.50
CA LEU A 13 9.78 5.08 5.24
C LEU A 13 10.85 6.14 5.02
N HIS A 14 11.27 6.83 6.06
CA HIS A 14 12.18 7.98 5.98
C HIS A 14 13.66 7.59 6.11
N GLY A 15 13.98 6.57 6.89
CA GLY A 15 15.36 6.15 7.15
C GLY A 15 15.90 5.16 6.11
N ASP A 16 15.10 4.18 5.70
CA ASP A 16 15.59 3.08 4.86
C ASP A 16 14.98 3.01 3.45
N SER A 17 13.84 3.65 3.20
CA SER A 17 13.19 3.59 1.88
C SER A 17 13.80 4.60 0.89
N CYS A 18 14.15 4.14 -0.32
CA CYS A 18 14.41 5.06 -1.43
C CYS A 18 13.20 5.25 -2.35
N VAL A 19 12.56 4.17 -2.81
CA VAL A 19 11.49 4.20 -3.81
C VAL A 19 10.12 4.49 -3.17
N ASN A 20 9.74 3.75 -2.11
CA ASN A 20 8.42 3.94 -1.51
C ASN A 20 8.26 5.35 -0.91
N ARG A 21 9.34 5.96 -0.41
CA ARG A 21 9.34 7.36 0.05
C ARG A 21 9.04 8.33 -1.09
N ILE A 22 9.62 8.13 -2.28
CA ILE A 22 9.36 8.97 -3.46
C ILE A 22 7.91 8.80 -3.91
N ILE A 23 7.41 7.56 -3.99
CA ILE A 23 6.01 7.29 -4.33
C ILE A 23 5.08 8.07 -3.39
N MET A 24 5.28 7.98 -2.08
CA MET A 24 4.43 8.69 -1.11
C MET A 24 4.52 10.22 -1.24
N LYS A 25 5.72 10.75 -1.46
CA LYS A 25 5.92 12.19 -1.71
C LYS A 25 5.15 12.64 -2.96
N ASP A 26 5.35 11.95 -4.08
CA ASP A 26 4.71 12.29 -5.34
C ASP A 26 3.17 12.16 -5.27
N MET A 27 2.66 11.16 -4.53
CA MET A 27 1.23 11.05 -4.30
C MET A 27 0.65 12.25 -3.57
N GLY A 28 1.37 12.84 -2.60
CA GLY A 28 0.96 14.07 -1.94
C GLY A 28 0.93 15.28 -2.87
N GLU A 29 1.83 15.31 -3.86
CA GLU A 29 1.84 16.38 -4.88
C GLU A 29 0.75 16.18 -5.95
N LEU A 30 0.53 14.93 -6.39
CA LEU A 30 -0.46 14.59 -7.42
C LEU A 30 -1.91 14.62 -6.89
N LEU A 31 -2.10 14.29 -5.62
CA LEU A 31 -3.41 14.21 -4.96
C LEU A 31 -3.40 14.98 -3.63
N PRO A 32 -3.34 16.33 -3.68
CA PRO A 32 -3.16 17.15 -2.47
C PRO A 32 -4.30 17.03 -1.43
N ASP A 33 -5.48 16.57 -1.85
CA ASP A 33 -6.64 16.34 -0.97
C ASP A 33 -6.67 14.91 -0.39
N ALA A 34 -5.73 14.03 -0.77
CA ALA A 34 -5.66 12.68 -0.22
C ALA A 34 -5.07 12.68 1.19
N VAL A 35 -5.60 11.82 2.05
CA VAL A 35 -4.99 11.54 3.35
C VAL A 35 -3.84 10.58 3.15
N LEU A 36 -2.62 11.02 3.45
CA LEU A 36 -1.41 10.20 3.43
C LEU A 36 -1.10 9.73 4.86
N ASP A 37 -1.16 8.43 5.05
CA ASP A 37 -1.05 7.80 6.36
C ASP A 37 0.26 7.02 6.45
N ASP A 38 1.31 7.65 6.98
CA ASP A 38 2.60 7.02 7.17
C ASP A 38 2.63 6.27 8.50
N LEU A 39 2.41 4.96 8.45
CA LEU A 39 2.37 4.13 9.65
C LEU A 39 3.71 4.12 10.41
N SER A 40 4.85 4.28 9.73
CA SER A 40 6.16 4.29 10.40
C SER A 40 6.39 5.54 11.23
N ALA A 41 5.86 6.67 10.80
CA ALA A 41 5.91 7.92 11.55
C ALA A 41 4.86 7.97 12.68
N LEU A 42 3.64 7.49 12.40
CA LEU A 42 2.54 7.50 13.36
C LEU A 42 2.72 6.47 14.48
N TYR A 43 3.23 5.28 14.15
CA TYR A 43 3.28 4.14 15.05
C TYR A 43 4.67 3.47 15.11
N PRO A 44 5.74 4.21 15.44
CA PRO A 44 7.11 3.68 15.45
C PRO A 44 7.30 2.55 16.47
N ASN A 45 6.41 2.46 17.45
CA ASN A 45 6.40 1.43 18.49
C ASN A 45 5.34 0.34 18.28
N TYR A 46 4.70 0.30 17.09
CA TYR A 46 3.64 -0.66 16.73
C TYR A 46 2.38 -0.59 17.61
N ARG A 47 2.15 0.53 18.31
CA ARG A 47 0.93 0.77 19.08
C ARG A 47 -0.06 1.58 18.25
N ILE A 48 -0.91 0.86 17.54
CA ILE A 48 -1.88 1.46 16.61
C ILE A 48 -3.01 2.14 17.39
N ASP A 49 -3.32 3.39 17.04
CA ASP A 49 -4.56 4.05 17.49
C ASP A 49 -5.71 3.56 16.59
N VAL A 50 -6.34 2.49 17.03
CA VAL A 50 -7.40 1.81 16.28
C VAL A 50 -8.56 2.76 15.96
N ALA A 51 -8.96 3.61 16.93
CA ALA A 51 -10.09 4.51 16.73
C ALA A 51 -9.79 5.57 15.67
N ALA A 52 -8.58 6.15 15.70
CA ALA A 52 -8.14 7.12 14.70
C ALA A 52 -8.09 6.49 13.30
N GLU A 53 -7.54 5.27 13.18
CA GLU A 53 -7.43 4.57 11.88
C GLU A 53 -8.79 4.16 11.33
N GLN A 54 -9.69 3.67 12.19
CA GLN A 54 -11.05 3.35 11.78
C GLN A 54 -11.82 4.59 11.31
N ALA A 55 -11.63 5.74 11.94
CA ALA A 55 -12.26 7.00 11.52
C ALA A 55 -11.81 7.41 10.11
N LYS A 56 -10.51 7.29 9.77
CA LYS A 56 -10.00 7.54 8.41
C LYS A 56 -10.60 6.57 7.39
N LEU A 57 -10.65 5.29 7.73
CA LEU A 57 -11.23 4.26 6.86
C LEU A 57 -12.73 4.48 6.60
N VAL A 58 -13.49 4.94 7.60
CA VAL A 58 -14.92 5.23 7.44
C VAL A 58 -15.17 6.34 6.43
N THR A 59 -14.35 7.39 6.43
CA THR A 59 -14.48 8.53 5.52
C THR A 59 -13.97 8.25 4.12
N ALA A 60 -13.03 7.32 3.93
CA ALA A 60 -12.44 7.02 2.65
C ALA A 60 -13.43 6.32 1.69
N ASP A 61 -13.42 6.72 0.41
CA ASP A 61 -14.07 6.02 -0.69
C ASP A 61 -13.11 5.05 -1.37
N VAL A 62 -11.84 5.45 -1.46
CA VAL A 62 -10.74 4.68 -2.04
C VAL A 62 -9.65 4.51 -0.98
N ILE A 63 -9.26 3.27 -0.75
CA ILE A 63 -8.19 2.88 0.16
C ILE A 63 -7.04 2.30 -0.67
N VAL A 64 -5.86 2.90 -0.54
CA VAL A 64 -4.63 2.41 -1.16
C VAL A 64 -3.71 1.87 -0.07
N LEU A 65 -3.26 0.63 -0.21
CA LEU A 65 -2.19 0.08 0.62
C LEU A 65 -0.89 0.17 -0.17
N GLN A 66 0.05 1.01 0.27
CA GLN A 66 1.34 1.26 -0.37
C GLN A 66 2.45 0.65 0.48
N PHE A 67 3.23 -0.32 -0.08
CA PHE A 67 4.22 -1.06 0.70
C PHE A 67 5.25 -1.77 -0.17
N PRO A 68 6.46 -2.06 0.35
CA PRO A 68 7.37 -3.01 -0.25
C PRO A 68 6.95 -4.45 0.08
N ILE A 69 7.26 -5.39 -0.80
CA ILE A 69 7.17 -6.81 -0.46
C ILE A 69 8.43 -7.21 0.31
N PHE A 70 8.25 -7.62 1.56
CA PHE A 70 9.28 -8.22 2.38
C PHE A 70 8.96 -9.71 2.60
N TRP A 71 9.91 -10.58 2.24
CA TRP A 71 9.73 -12.03 2.39
C TRP A 71 8.40 -12.55 1.80
N TYR A 72 8.10 -12.12 0.56
CA TYR A 72 6.89 -12.47 -0.19
C TYR A 72 5.57 -12.04 0.48
N SER A 73 5.63 -11.07 1.40
CA SER A 73 4.49 -10.60 2.18
C SER A 73 4.51 -9.07 2.33
N MET A 74 3.43 -8.53 2.89
CA MET A 74 3.43 -7.17 3.41
C MET A 74 4.37 -7.04 4.60
N PRO A 75 4.92 -5.82 4.88
CA PRO A 75 5.72 -5.57 6.06
C PRO A 75 4.94 -5.78 7.36
N SER A 76 5.67 -6.09 8.44
CA SER A 76 5.09 -6.39 9.76
C SER A 76 4.21 -5.26 10.32
N LEU A 77 4.58 -4.00 10.08
CA LEU A 77 3.80 -2.86 10.56
C LEU A 77 2.42 -2.78 9.87
N LEU A 78 2.37 -3.01 8.55
CA LEU A 78 1.10 -3.06 7.81
C LEU A 78 0.25 -4.26 8.25
N ALA A 79 0.88 -5.42 8.48
CA ALA A 79 0.19 -6.59 8.98
C ALA A 79 -0.42 -6.32 10.36
N LYS A 80 0.36 -5.74 11.28
CA LYS A 80 -0.11 -5.34 12.61
C LYS A 80 -1.26 -4.33 12.54
N TRP A 81 -1.14 -3.32 11.68
CA TRP A 81 -2.20 -2.33 11.47
C TRP A 81 -3.49 -3.01 10.98
N MET A 82 -3.41 -3.91 10.00
CA MET A 82 -4.59 -4.63 9.52
C MET A 82 -5.21 -5.52 10.60
N GLU A 83 -4.40 -6.25 11.38
CA GLU A 83 -4.87 -7.12 12.47
C GLU A 83 -5.62 -6.32 13.55
N ASP A 84 -5.10 -5.16 13.94
CA ASP A 84 -5.71 -4.35 15.00
C ASP A 84 -6.94 -3.57 14.54
N VAL A 85 -6.93 -3.07 13.29
CA VAL A 85 -7.96 -2.15 12.78
C VAL A 85 -9.13 -2.89 12.13
N PHE A 86 -8.87 -4.03 11.44
CA PHE A 86 -9.89 -4.78 10.71
C PHE A 86 -10.58 -5.82 11.59
N VAL A 87 -11.08 -5.38 12.73
CA VAL A 87 -11.70 -6.27 13.71
C VAL A 87 -13.14 -6.63 13.37
N ARG A 88 -13.63 -7.72 13.96
CA ARG A 88 -15.03 -8.14 13.87
C ARG A 88 -15.93 -7.06 14.47
N GLY A 89 -17.05 -6.79 13.80
CA GLY A 89 -17.99 -5.73 14.19
C GLY A 89 -17.69 -4.38 13.57
N PHE A 90 -16.47 -4.18 13.06
CA PHE A 90 -16.09 -3.02 12.25
C PHE A 90 -16.02 -3.40 10.76
N SER A 91 -15.02 -4.21 10.39
CA SER A 91 -14.74 -4.53 8.98
C SER A 91 -15.49 -5.76 8.46
N HIS A 92 -15.86 -6.69 9.34
CA HIS A 92 -16.47 -7.97 8.95
C HIS A 92 -17.39 -8.51 10.05
N GLY A 93 -18.07 -9.63 9.76
CA GLY A 93 -19.05 -10.25 10.64
C GLY A 93 -20.48 -9.70 10.40
N SER A 94 -21.41 -10.10 11.26
CA SER A 94 -22.85 -9.77 11.06
C SER A 94 -23.16 -8.28 11.10
N THR A 95 -22.40 -7.51 11.88
CA THR A 95 -22.57 -6.06 12.08
C THR A 95 -21.47 -5.21 11.44
N GLY A 96 -20.30 -5.81 11.14
CA GLY A 96 -19.13 -5.09 10.63
C GLY A 96 -19.21 -4.87 9.12
N LYS A 97 -19.66 -3.68 8.71
CA LYS A 97 -19.81 -3.29 7.30
C LYS A 97 -19.19 -1.95 6.98
N ALA A 98 -18.30 -1.44 7.83
CA ALA A 98 -17.72 -0.11 7.67
C ALA A 98 -16.87 0.04 6.38
N LEU A 99 -16.37 -1.07 5.84
CA LEU A 99 -15.57 -1.10 4.61
C LEU A 99 -16.34 -1.53 3.36
N ALA A 100 -17.61 -1.92 3.50
CA ALA A 100 -18.40 -2.43 2.39
C ALA A 100 -18.57 -1.37 1.29
N GLY A 101 -18.32 -1.77 0.04
CA GLY A 101 -18.40 -0.92 -1.14
C GLY A 101 -17.22 0.01 -1.38
N LYS A 102 -16.28 0.15 -0.42
CA LYS A 102 -15.06 0.94 -0.60
C LYS A 102 -14.11 0.25 -1.57
N LYS A 103 -13.35 1.03 -2.33
CA LYS A 103 -12.40 0.53 -3.33
C LYS A 103 -11.06 0.25 -2.67
N LEU A 104 -10.47 -0.92 -2.93
CA LEU A 104 -9.14 -1.30 -2.47
C LEU A 104 -8.19 -1.40 -3.65
N ILE A 105 -7.12 -0.61 -3.63
CA ILE A 105 -6.00 -0.66 -4.57
C ILE A 105 -4.73 -1.03 -3.81
N LEU A 106 -3.91 -1.91 -4.38
CA LEU A 106 -2.57 -2.14 -3.87
C LEU A 106 -1.55 -1.34 -4.68
N SER A 107 -0.56 -0.83 -4.00
CA SER A 107 0.60 -0.14 -4.56
C SER A 107 1.84 -0.76 -3.94
N PHE A 108 2.60 -1.55 -4.69
CA PHE A 108 3.72 -2.24 -4.06
C PHE A 108 4.96 -2.35 -4.93
N THR A 109 6.09 -2.55 -4.26
CA THR A 109 7.41 -2.71 -4.87
C THR A 109 8.05 -4.02 -4.44
N THR A 110 8.95 -4.56 -5.28
CA THR A 110 9.77 -5.74 -4.96
C THR A 110 11.23 -5.49 -5.27
N GLY A 111 12.13 -6.09 -4.49
CA GLY A 111 13.56 -6.07 -4.78
C GLY A 111 13.91 -6.84 -6.05
N ALA A 112 13.26 -7.99 -6.27
CA ALA A 112 13.43 -8.77 -7.50
C ALA A 112 12.67 -8.12 -8.67
N PRO A 113 13.21 -8.21 -9.91
CA PRO A 113 12.52 -7.74 -11.11
C PRO A 113 11.33 -8.64 -11.44
N GLU A 114 10.41 -8.14 -12.28
CA GLU A 114 9.17 -8.83 -12.62
C GLU A 114 9.39 -10.22 -13.22
N ASN A 115 10.42 -10.39 -14.04
CA ASN A 115 10.76 -11.68 -14.68
C ASN A 115 11.24 -12.75 -13.69
N ALA A 116 11.51 -12.41 -12.43
CA ALA A 116 11.78 -13.37 -11.36
C ALA A 116 10.50 -14.09 -10.87
N TYR A 117 9.32 -13.53 -11.19
CA TYR A 117 8.02 -14.08 -10.83
C TYR A 117 7.47 -14.90 -12.01
N GLY A 118 7.89 -16.17 -12.08
CA GLY A 118 7.51 -17.10 -13.16
C GLY A 118 6.27 -17.91 -12.85
N ALA A 119 6.02 -18.95 -13.67
CA ALA A 119 4.81 -19.78 -13.59
C ALA A 119 4.59 -20.47 -12.23
N ASN A 120 5.66 -20.78 -11.49
CA ASN A 120 5.55 -21.44 -10.19
C ASN A 120 5.19 -20.49 -9.05
N PHE A 121 5.47 -19.20 -9.21
CA PHE A 121 5.12 -18.16 -8.24
C PHE A 121 4.79 -16.86 -8.99
N PRO A 122 3.63 -16.77 -9.63
CA PRO A 122 3.23 -15.57 -10.34
C PRO A 122 2.98 -14.40 -9.38
N LEU A 123 3.14 -13.18 -9.88
CA LEU A 123 3.02 -11.95 -9.09
C LEU A 123 1.66 -11.84 -8.37
N GLU A 124 0.62 -12.39 -8.98
CA GLU A 124 -0.74 -12.43 -8.40
C GLU A 124 -0.81 -13.20 -7.08
N MET A 125 0.09 -14.12 -6.81
CA MET A 125 0.14 -14.81 -5.50
C MET A 125 0.46 -13.87 -4.34
N LEU A 126 1.21 -12.79 -4.60
CA LEU A 126 1.50 -11.75 -3.62
C LEU A 126 0.25 -10.96 -3.21
N THR A 127 -0.76 -10.91 -4.09
CA THR A 127 -1.99 -10.13 -3.89
C THR A 127 -3.18 -10.96 -3.41
N GLY A 128 -3.09 -12.27 -3.45
CA GLY A 128 -4.20 -13.19 -3.16
C GLY A 128 -4.88 -12.95 -1.81
N ARG A 129 -4.09 -12.71 -0.75
CA ARG A 129 -4.61 -12.42 0.60
C ARG A 129 -5.47 -11.15 0.63
N PHE A 130 -5.08 -10.11 -0.09
CA PHE A 130 -5.82 -8.84 -0.13
C PHE A 130 -7.14 -8.98 -0.87
N ARG A 131 -7.19 -9.81 -1.92
CA ARG A 131 -8.43 -10.15 -2.62
C ARG A 131 -9.40 -10.88 -1.67
N GLN A 132 -8.90 -11.82 -0.87
CA GLN A 132 -9.71 -12.52 0.14
C GLN A 132 -10.17 -11.56 1.24
N THR A 133 -9.29 -10.66 1.70
CA THR A 133 -9.65 -9.62 2.68
C THR A 133 -10.74 -8.71 2.11
N ALA A 134 -10.61 -8.25 0.87
CA ALA A 134 -11.64 -7.43 0.22
C ALA A 134 -12.98 -8.17 0.16
N GLY A 135 -12.99 -9.44 -0.24
CA GLY A 135 -14.20 -10.27 -0.26
C GLY A 135 -14.84 -10.43 1.13
N LEU A 136 -14.04 -10.66 2.18
CA LEU A 136 -14.54 -10.80 3.54
C LEU A 136 -15.14 -9.51 4.09
N THR A 137 -14.54 -8.36 3.76
CA THR A 137 -14.94 -7.04 4.28
C THR A 137 -15.94 -6.31 3.39
N GLY A 138 -16.28 -6.90 2.23
CA GLY A 138 -17.20 -6.30 1.25
C GLY A 138 -16.59 -5.15 0.45
N MET A 139 -15.26 -4.95 0.50
CA MET A 139 -14.55 -4.00 -0.37
C MET A 139 -14.52 -4.51 -1.81
N ILE A 140 -14.38 -3.58 -2.74
CA ILE A 140 -14.18 -3.87 -4.17
C ILE A 140 -12.67 -3.82 -4.46
N TYR A 141 -12.10 -4.98 -4.78
CA TYR A 141 -10.67 -5.05 -5.13
C TYR A 141 -10.45 -4.59 -6.57
N GLU A 142 -9.76 -3.46 -6.72
CA GLU A 142 -9.50 -2.81 -8.01
C GLU A 142 -8.13 -3.17 -8.61
N GLY A 143 -7.47 -4.18 -8.03
CA GLY A 143 -6.15 -4.63 -8.50
C GLY A 143 -5.00 -3.84 -7.91
N TYR A 144 -3.90 -3.71 -8.68
CA TYR A 144 -2.67 -3.14 -8.13
C TYR A 144 -1.89 -2.31 -9.15
N VAL A 145 -0.96 -1.49 -8.63
CA VAL A 145 0.18 -0.91 -9.35
C VAL A 145 1.45 -1.51 -8.76
N TYR A 146 2.37 -1.91 -9.62
CA TYR A 146 3.57 -2.65 -9.25
C TYR A 146 4.83 -2.06 -9.88
N THR A 147 5.93 -2.08 -9.14
CA THR A 147 7.29 -1.80 -9.63
C THR A 147 8.26 -2.81 -9.03
N GLY A 148 8.92 -3.58 -9.89
CA GLY A 148 9.97 -4.53 -9.52
C GLY A 148 11.37 -3.98 -9.73
N GLY A 149 12.38 -4.74 -9.25
CA GLY A 149 13.79 -4.38 -9.42
C GLY A 149 14.25 -3.25 -8.49
N VAL A 150 13.56 -3.05 -7.36
CA VAL A 150 13.95 -2.07 -6.34
C VAL A 150 14.89 -2.75 -5.33
N SER A 151 16.08 -3.06 -5.80
CA SER A 151 17.06 -3.81 -5.00
C SER A 151 17.80 -2.91 -4.01
N TYR A 152 17.95 -3.41 -2.79
CA TYR A 152 18.77 -2.73 -1.78
C TYR A 152 20.24 -2.62 -2.21
N ALA A 153 20.76 -3.66 -2.85
CA ALA A 153 22.15 -3.72 -3.30
C ALA A 153 22.47 -2.67 -4.38
N ASP A 154 21.50 -2.28 -5.18
CA ASP A 154 21.69 -1.35 -6.30
C ASP A 154 21.74 0.13 -5.88
N ARG A 155 21.46 0.43 -4.61
CA ARG A 155 21.42 1.81 -4.08
C ARG A 155 22.75 2.52 -4.10
N THR A 156 23.86 1.78 -4.10
CA THR A 156 25.22 2.31 -4.10
C THR A 156 25.74 2.64 -5.50
N ASP A 157 25.10 2.12 -6.54
CA ASP A 157 25.39 2.48 -7.94
C ASP A 157 24.56 3.70 -8.33
N PRO A 158 25.18 4.84 -8.69
CA PRO A 158 24.44 6.07 -9.01
C PRO A 158 23.48 5.93 -10.19
N ALA A 159 23.82 5.12 -11.21
CA ALA A 159 22.96 4.94 -12.38
C ALA A 159 21.74 4.08 -12.04
N LEU A 160 21.93 3.00 -11.28
CA LEU A 160 20.83 2.15 -10.82
C LEU A 160 19.94 2.88 -9.81
N ALA A 161 20.53 3.66 -8.91
CA ALA A 161 19.77 4.50 -7.99
C ALA A 161 18.89 5.52 -8.72
N ALA A 162 19.42 6.19 -9.75
CA ALA A 162 18.67 7.13 -10.58
C ALA A 162 17.52 6.42 -11.33
N ALA A 163 17.76 5.23 -11.89
CA ALA A 163 16.73 4.44 -12.56
C ALA A 163 15.60 4.03 -11.59
N MET A 164 15.94 3.63 -10.36
CA MET A 164 14.94 3.33 -9.34
C MET A 164 14.12 4.55 -8.93
N GLN A 165 14.72 5.74 -8.86
CA GLN A 165 14.00 6.99 -8.58
C GLN A 165 13.02 7.33 -9.71
N GLU A 166 13.44 7.22 -10.97
CA GLU A 166 12.54 7.43 -12.12
C GLU A 166 11.40 6.41 -12.13
N ALA A 167 11.68 5.15 -11.83
CA ALA A 167 10.65 4.13 -11.70
C ALA A 167 9.62 4.47 -10.59
N ALA A 168 10.05 5.12 -9.49
CA ALA A 168 9.15 5.59 -8.45
C ALA A 168 8.21 6.71 -8.95
N HIS A 169 8.74 7.68 -9.71
CA HIS A 169 7.92 8.74 -10.30
C HIS A 169 6.89 8.19 -11.31
N VAL A 170 7.30 7.24 -12.13
CA VAL A 170 6.38 6.54 -13.06
C VAL A 170 5.31 5.76 -12.29
N HIS A 171 5.70 5.07 -11.21
CA HIS A 171 4.77 4.34 -10.35
C HIS A 171 3.68 5.27 -9.78
N ALA A 172 4.09 6.41 -9.21
CA ALA A 172 3.16 7.37 -8.63
C ALA A 172 2.15 7.91 -9.66
N LYS A 173 2.59 8.23 -10.88
CA LYS A 173 1.70 8.65 -11.97
C LYS A 173 0.68 7.56 -12.32
N ARG A 174 1.12 6.30 -12.51
CA ARG A 174 0.24 5.16 -12.78
C ARG A 174 -0.77 4.91 -11.64
N LEU A 175 -0.33 5.13 -10.39
CA LEU A 175 -1.21 4.99 -9.24
C LEU A 175 -2.29 6.09 -9.22
N ALA A 176 -1.91 7.34 -9.48
CA ALA A 176 -2.87 8.45 -9.57
C ALA A 176 -3.90 8.23 -10.70
N GLU A 177 -3.46 7.78 -11.88
CA GLU A 177 -4.32 7.41 -13.00
C GLU A 177 -5.30 6.29 -12.62
N LYS A 178 -4.80 5.25 -11.93
CA LYS A 178 -5.64 4.14 -11.46
C LYS A 178 -6.68 4.60 -10.45
N ILE A 179 -6.33 5.46 -9.51
CA ILE A 179 -7.25 6.04 -8.52
C ILE A 179 -8.33 6.89 -9.22
N ALA A 180 -7.94 7.66 -10.23
CA ALA A 180 -8.89 8.48 -10.99
C ALA A 180 -9.91 7.64 -11.78
N ALA A 181 -9.54 6.44 -12.22
CA ALA A 181 -10.36 5.55 -13.05
C ALA A 181 -11.42 4.74 -12.26
N VAL A 182 -11.39 4.71 -10.92
CA VAL A 182 -12.27 3.85 -10.09
C VAL A 182 -13.38 4.59 -9.35
#